data_656592b1c0fc8643b305261d3e3ce8dd
#
_entry.id   656592b1c0fc8643b305261d3e3ce8dd
#
_cell.length_a   1.000
_cell.length_b   1.000
_cell.length_c   1.000
_cell.angle_alpha   90.00
_cell.angle_beta   90.00
_cell.angle_gamma   90.00
#
_symmetry.space_group_name_H-M   'P 1'
#
loop_
_entity.id
_entity.type
_entity.pdbx_description
1 polymer ?
#
loop_
_entity_poly.entity_id
_entity_poly.type
_entity_poly.pdbx_seq_one_letter_code
_entity_poly.pdbx_strand_id
1 'polypeptide(L)'
;SGWHAADGSGNGNRRTIAIECIMSSAYNDKDKKSEDNCARLAAALLKKYGLDINHLYTHTHWLNVRDGKSGTVDYLNTTRNPYKMCPAYILPHWAEFKKKVQAYMNVGSSTPATSSPKQLYRVRKSWSDAKSQIGAFSSLENAKKACKNGYAVFDSNGKQVYPAKKSVDEV
;
A
#
# COMPACT_ATOMS: atom_id res chain seq x y z
N SER A 1 2.60 -1.96 23.14
CA SER A 1 1.62 -1.09 22.47
C SER A 1 2.20 0.32 22.34
N GLY A 2 2.13 0.90 21.14
CA GLY A 2 2.63 2.26 20.89
C GLY A 2 1.56 3.31 21.21
N TRP A 3 2.02 4.50 21.59
CA TRP A 3 1.16 5.67 21.77
C TRP A 3 0.82 6.26 20.39
N HIS A 4 -0.34 5.95 19.84
CA HIS A 4 -0.75 6.37 18.50
C HIS A 4 -2.15 7.03 18.43
N ALA A 5 -2.93 6.96 19.49
CA ALA A 5 -4.28 7.51 19.54
C ALA A 5 -4.42 8.70 20.50
N ALA A 6 -3.36 9.03 21.25
CA ALA A 6 -3.30 10.11 22.24
C ALA A 6 -4.41 10.05 23.34
N ASP A 7 -5.02 8.88 23.55
CA ASP A 7 -6.06 8.62 24.55
C ASP A 7 -5.52 7.98 25.84
N GLY A 8 -4.21 8.07 26.08
CA GLY A 8 -3.55 7.51 27.26
C GLY A 8 -3.70 5.98 27.32
N SER A 9 -4.27 5.49 28.42
CA SER A 9 -4.58 4.07 28.59
C SER A 9 -5.91 3.65 27.95
N GLY A 10 -6.46 4.48 27.09
CA GLY A 10 -7.74 4.23 26.43
C GLY A 10 -7.71 3.14 25.37
N ASN A 11 -8.86 2.89 24.78
CA ASN A 11 -9.05 1.82 23.80
C ASN A 11 -8.28 2.07 22.49
N GLY A 12 -8.12 3.33 22.10
CA GLY A 12 -7.36 3.68 20.89
C GLY A 12 -5.94 3.15 20.98
N ASN A 13 -5.18 3.48 22.03
CA ASN A 13 -3.81 3.01 22.19
C ASN A 13 -3.69 1.51 22.51
N ARG A 14 -4.68 0.92 23.15
CA ARG A 14 -4.58 -0.46 23.68
C ARG A 14 -5.20 -1.51 22.77
N ARG A 15 -6.17 -1.16 21.96
CA ARG A 15 -7.03 -2.10 21.21
C ARG A 15 -7.09 -1.84 19.71
N THR A 16 -6.30 -0.90 19.20
CA THR A 16 -6.29 -0.63 17.75
C THR A 16 -4.92 -0.82 17.14
N ILE A 17 -4.90 -0.99 15.82
CA ILE A 17 -3.71 -0.97 14.98
C ILE A 17 -3.66 0.39 14.32
N ALA A 18 -2.54 1.10 14.44
CA ALA A 18 -2.34 2.35 13.73
C ALA A 18 -1.82 2.11 12.32
N ILE A 19 -2.28 2.94 11.40
CA ILE A 19 -1.75 3.04 10.04
C ILE A 19 -1.24 4.46 9.88
N GLU A 20 0.05 4.59 9.59
CA GLU A 20 0.66 5.88 9.24
C GLU A 20 0.55 6.09 7.73
N CYS A 21 -0.18 7.14 7.34
CA CYS A 21 -0.28 7.55 5.95
C CYS A 21 0.71 8.68 5.68
N ILE A 22 1.73 8.39 4.87
CA ILE A 22 2.78 9.37 4.53
C ILE A 22 2.16 10.53 3.77
N MET A 23 2.50 11.74 4.17
CA MET A 23 2.06 12.98 3.52
C MET A 23 3.24 13.90 3.22
N SER A 24 3.14 14.65 2.13
CA SER A 24 4.08 15.72 1.78
C SER A 24 3.63 17.08 2.33
N SER A 25 4.41 18.12 2.08
CA SER A 25 4.08 19.48 2.54
C SER A 25 2.87 20.11 1.84
N ALA A 26 2.50 19.59 0.67
CA ALA A 26 1.32 20.03 -0.07
C ALA A 26 0.69 18.84 -0.78
N TYR A 27 -0.65 18.74 -0.72
CA TYR A 27 -1.40 17.62 -1.28
C TYR A 27 -1.20 17.51 -2.80
N ASN A 28 -0.64 16.38 -3.25
CA ASN A 28 -0.28 16.12 -4.64
C ASN A 28 -0.50 14.65 -5.01
N ASP A 29 -0.08 14.22 -6.20
CA ASP A 29 -0.32 12.87 -6.69
C ASP A 29 0.40 11.78 -5.88
N LYS A 30 1.51 12.11 -5.21
CA LYS A 30 2.17 11.16 -4.29
C LYS A 30 1.31 10.92 -3.05
N ASP A 31 0.66 11.98 -2.53
CA ASP A 31 -0.24 11.87 -1.38
C ASP A 31 -1.50 11.09 -1.74
N LYS A 32 -2.09 11.33 -2.93
CA LYS A 32 -3.23 10.54 -3.43
C LYS A 32 -2.88 9.05 -3.54
N LYS A 33 -1.66 8.73 -3.98
CA LYS A 33 -1.17 7.35 -4.05
C LYS A 33 -0.93 6.75 -2.66
N SER A 34 -0.38 7.53 -1.74
CA SER A 34 -0.20 7.14 -0.34
C SER A 34 -1.55 6.84 0.31
N GLU A 35 -2.53 7.71 0.08
CA GLU A 35 -3.91 7.52 0.55
C GLU A 35 -4.56 6.26 -0.03
N ASP A 36 -4.37 5.98 -1.33
CA ASP A 36 -4.87 4.76 -1.94
C ASP A 36 -4.26 3.50 -1.33
N ASN A 37 -2.95 3.51 -1.09
CA ASN A 37 -2.26 2.43 -0.40
C ASN A 37 -2.75 2.26 1.05
N CYS A 38 -3.00 3.37 1.75
CA CYS A 38 -3.58 3.38 3.09
C CYS A 38 -4.97 2.75 3.09
N ALA A 39 -5.83 3.08 2.11
CA ALA A 39 -7.15 2.50 1.97
C ALA A 39 -7.11 0.97 1.71
N ARG A 40 -6.17 0.51 0.87
CA ARG A 40 -5.97 -0.93 0.62
C ARG A 40 -5.52 -1.66 1.88
N LEU A 41 -4.58 -1.10 2.62
CA LEU A 41 -4.09 -1.69 3.87
C LEU A 41 -5.20 -1.73 4.92
N ALA A 42 -5.96 -0.66 5.07
CA ALA A 42 -7.10 -0.61 5.98
C ALA A 42 -8.13 -1.70 5.65
N ALA A 43 -8.50 -1.85 4.37
CA ALA A 43 -9.42 -2.89 3.92
C ALA A 43 -8.88 -4.30 4.21
N ALA A 44 -7.58 -4.54 3.96
CA ALA A 44 -6.96 -5.83 4.24
C ALA A 44 -6.97 -6.17 5.74
N LEU A 45 -6.68 -5.19 6.61
CA LEU A 45 -6.72 -5.37 8.06
C LEU A 45 -8.15 -5.61 8.56
N LEU A 46 -9.13 -4.82 8.13
CA LEU A 46 -10.53 -5.02 8.50
C LEU A 46 -11.00 -6.44 8.12
N LYS A 47 -10.72 -6.88 6.90
CA LYS A 47 -11.03 -8.26 6.45
C LYS A 47 -10.31 -9.31 7.29
N LYS A 48 -9.02 -9.14 7.56
CA LYS A 48 -8.22 -10.08 8.34
C LYS A 48 -8.78 -10.32 9.73
N TYR A 49 -9.31 -9.27 10.36
CA TYR A 49 -9.86 -9.34 11.71
C TYR A 49 -11.38 -9.50 11.77
N GLY A 50 -12.06 -9.70 10.61
CA GLY A 50 -13.52 -9.86 10.56
C GLY A 50 -14.28 -8.60 11.00
N LEU A 51 -13.71 -7.43 10.78
CA LEU A 51 -14.28 -6.14 11.16
C LEU A 51 -14.94 -5.46 9.96
N ASP A 52 -15.95 -4.66 10.23
CA ASP A 52 -16.61 -3.82 9.21
C ASP A 52 -15.98 -2.43 9.12
N ILE A 53 -16.47 -1.62 8.19
CA ILE A 53 -15.99 -0.26 7.96
C ILE A 53 -16.20 0.69 9.14
N ASN A 54 -17.09 0.37 10.08
CA ASN A 54 -17.35 1.18 11.26
C ASN A 54 -16.24 1.04 12.33
N HIS A 55 -15.35 0.06 12.16
CA HIS A 55 -14.16 -0.12 12.98
C HIS A 55 -12.93 0.64 12.45
N LEU A 56 -13.11 1.45 11.41
CA LEU A 56 -12.08 2.34 10.91
C LEU A 56 -12.24 3.73 11.54
N TYR A 57 -11.24 4.14 12.29
CA TYR A 57 -11.23 5.38 13.06
C TYR A 57 -10.09 6.29 12.64
N THR A 58 -10.25 7.59 12.86
CA THR A 58 -9.18 8.58 12.72
C THR A 58 -8.49 8.81 14.05
N HIS A 59 -7.28 9.38 14.01
CA HIS A 59 -6.65 9.85 15.24
C HIS A 59 -7.52 10.92 15.94
N THR A 60 -8.13 11.82 15.16
CA THR A 60 -9.05 12.84 15.68
C THR A 60 -10.24 12.23 16.42
N HIS A 61 -10.78 11.09 15.98
CA HIS A 61 -11.83 10.36 16.70
C HIS A 61 -11.39 10.02 18.13
N TRP A 62 -10.19 9.45 18.31
CA TRP A 62 -9.71 9.08 19.64
C TRP A 62 -9.43 10.28 20.53
N LEU A 63 -9.04 11.41 19.97
CA LEU A 63 -8.91 12.67 20.69
C LEU A 63 -10.28 13.14 21.20
N ASN A 64 -11.33 13.03 20.38
CA ASN A 64 -12.69 13.34 20.79
C ASN A 64 -13.20 12.42 21.89
N VAL A 65 -12.95 11.11 21.77
CA VAL A 65 -13.30 10.14 22.82
C VAL A 65 -12.61 10.47 24.12
N ARG A 66 -11.32 10.78 24.09
CA ARG A 66 -10.56 11.21 25.29
C ARG A 66 -11.20 12.42 25.97
N ASP A 67 -11.70 13.37 25.18
CA ASP A 67 -12.28 14.62 25.69
C ASP A 67 -13.78 14.49 26.00
N GLY A 68 -14.31 13.27 26.07
CA GLY A 68 -15.72 13.01 26.39
C GLY A 68 -16.71 13.44 25.31
N LYS A 69 -16.24 13.61 24.07
CA LYS A 69 -17.09 13.89 22.92
C LYS A 69 -17.67 12.59 22.36
N SER A 70 -18.79 12.71 21.61
CA SER A 70 -19.39 11.54 20.97
C SER A 70 -18.39 10.85 20.05
N GLY A 71 -18.49 9.52 19.91
CA GLY A 71 -17.60 8.71 19.10
C GLY A 71 -17.75 8.90 17.59
N THR A 72 -18.57 9.85 17.14
CA THR A 72 -18.65 10.19 15.71
C THR A 72 -17.43 10.98 15.27
N VAL A 73 -16.93 10.64 14.08
CA VAL A 73 -15.81 11.34 13.44
C VAL A 73 -16.31 12.67 12.92
N ASP A 74 -16.43 13.63 13.80
CA ASP A 74 -16.75 15.01 13.45
C ASP A 74 -15.61 15.91 13.91
N TYR A 75 -14.64 16.12 13.02
CA TYR A 75 -13.48 16.96 13.30
C TYR A 75 -13.83 18.45 13.33
N LEU A 76 -15.00 18.83 12.78
CA LEU A 76 -15.47 20.23 12.79
C LEU A 76 -15.99 20.63 14.17
N ASN A 77 -16.38 19.67 14.99
CA ASN A 77 -16.90 19.90 16.35
C ASN A 77 -15.83 19.75 17.44
N THR A 78 -14.55 19.72 17.09
CA THR A 78 -13.49 19.73 18.09
C THR A 78 -13.43 21.10 18.76
N THR A 79 -13.68 21.14 20.06
CA THR A 79 -13.69 22.40 20.83
C THR A 79 -12.30 22.90 21.22
N ARG A 80 -11.27 22.11 20.98
CA ARG A 80 -9.89 22.50 21.23
C ARG A 80 -9.22 22.93 19.91
N ASN A 81 -8.94 24.18 19.80
CA ASN A 81 -8.16 24.72 18.69
C ASN A 81 -6.79 25.18 19.24
N PRO A 82 -5.66 24.84 18.59
CA PRO A 82 -5.54 24.02 17.39
C PRO A 82 -5.51 22.53 17.77
N TYR A 83 -6.56 21.83 17.52
CA TYR A 83 -6.55 20.39 17.72
C TYR A 83 -5.83 19.73 16.54
N LYS A 84 -5.10 18.66 16.83
CA LYS A 84 -4.41 17.89 15.78
C LYS A 84 -5.43 17.25 14.84
N MET A 85 -5.62 17.86 13.68
CA MET A 85 -6.42 17.26 12.61
C MET A 85 -5.60 16.13 11.97
N CYS A 86 -5.96 14.88 12.25
CA CYS A 86 -5.22 13.73 11.76
C CYS A 86 -6.16 12.57 11.41
N PRO A 87 -6.04 12.04 10.21
CA PRO A 87 -5.10 12.39 9.13
C PRO A 87 -5.53 13.67 8.37
N ALA A 88 -4.64 14.65 8.29
CA ALA A 88 -4.97 16.00 7.84
C ALA A 88 -5.53 16.06 6.42
N TYR A 89 -4.96 15.31 5.47
CA TYR A 89 -5.41 15.31 4.08
C TYR A 89 -6.64 14.44 3.83
N ILE A 90 -6.86 13.40 4.63
CA ILE A 90 -7.99 12.47 4.45
C ILE A 90 -9.25 12.97 5.15
N LEU A 91 -9.12 13.66 6.29
CA LEU A 91 -10.26 14.15 7.06
C LEU A 91 -11.27 14.96 6.25
N PRO A 92 -10.86 15.90 5.36
CA PRO A 92 -11.82 16.69 4.58
C PRO A 92 -12.72 15.86 3.67
N HIS A 93 -12.28 14.65 3.28
CA HIS A 93 -13.03 13.73 2.43
C HIS A 93 -13.12 12.32 3.05
N TRP A 94 -13.25 12.26 4.38
CA TRP A 94 -13.29 11.01 5.12
C TRP A 94 -14.38 10.04 4.65
N ALA A 95 -15.54 10.56 4.25
CA ALA A 95 -16.63 9.73 3.74
C ALA A 95 -16.24 9.02 2.43
N GLU A 96 -15.58 9.73 1.52
CA GLU A 96 -15.06 9.19 0.27
C GLU A 96 -13.95 8.17 0.52
N PHE A 97 -13.07 8.46 1.47
CA PHE A 97 -12.03 7.52 1.88
C PHE A 97 -12.64 6.22 2.41
N LYS A 98 -13.65 6.29 3.29
CA LYS A 98 -14.38 5.09 3.77
C LYS A 98 -15.05 4.33 2.64
N LYS A 99 -15.67 5.00 1.66
CA LYS A 99 -16.24 4.35 0.47
C LYS A 99 -15.16 3.61 -0.33
N LYS A 100 -13.97 4.19 -0.49
CA LYS A 100 -12.82 3.56 -1.15
C LYS A 100 -12.37 2.30 -0.39
N VAL A 101 -12.24 2.39 0.94
CA VAL A 101 -11.91 1.22 1.78
C VAL A 101 -12.97 0.13 1.63
N GLN A 102 -14.25 0.50 1.69
CA GLN A 102 -15.36 -0.45 1.53
C GLN A 102 -15.35 -1.11 0.14
N ALA A 103 -15.03 -0.37 -0.90
CA ALA A 103 -14.87 -0.92 -2.25
C ALA A 103 -13.76 -1.99 -2.28
N TYR A 104 -12.62 -1.74 -1.65
CA TYR A 104 -11.55 -2.74 -1.53
C TYR A 104 -11.93 -3.94 -0.64
N MET A 105 -12.79 -3.76 0.35
CA MET A 105 -13.34 -4.86 1.13
C MET A 105 -14.29 -5.73 0.29
N ASN A 106 -15.09 -5.11 -0.57
CA ASN A 106 -16.09 -5.78 -1.40
C ASN A 106 -15.51 -6.42 -2.67
N VAL A 107 -14.34 -5.99 -3.14
CA VAL A 107 -13.60 -6.72 -4.17
C VAL A 107 -13.37 -8.12 -3.62
N GLY A 108 -14.13 -9.03 -4.17
CA GLY A 108 -14.48 -10.35 -3.67
C GLY A 108 -13.31 -11.12 -3.07
N SER A 109 -13.63 -12.21 -2.38
CA SER A 109 -12.75 -13.29 -1.90
C SER A 109 -11.75 -13.86 -2.92
N SER A 110 -11.41 -13.13 -3.95
CA SER A 110 -10.13 -13.22 -4.61
C SER A 110 -9.12 -12.62 -3.63
N THR A 111 -8.26 -13.44 -3.04
CA THR A 111 -6.92 -13.08 -2.54
C THR A 111 -6.57 -11.64 -2.94
N PRO A 112 -6.09 -10.80 -1.98
CA PRO A 112 -5.57 -9.50 -2.39
C PRO A 112 -4.80 -9.81 -3.67
N ALA A 113 -5.17 -9.15 -4.75
CA ALA A 113 -4.28 -9.12 -5.88
C ALA A 113 -3.00 -8.60 -5.25
N THR A 114 -2.17 -9.53 -4.80
CA THR A 114 -0.74 -9.40 -4.82
C THR A 114 -0.58 -8.70 -6.14
N SER A 115 -0.24 -7.43 -6.12
CA SER A 115 0.25 -6.77 -7.32
C SER A 115 1.08 -7.84 -7.97
N SER A 116 0.58 -8.41 -9.08
CA SER A 116 1.27 -9.50 -9.78
C SER A 116 2.70 -9.07 -9.78
N PRO A 117 3.65 -9.83 -9.21
CA PRO A 117 4.99 -9.33 -8.94
C PRO A 117 5.38 -8.66 -10.21
N LYS A 118 5.51 -7.32 -10.15
CA LYS A 118 5.61 -6.45 -11.33
C LYS A 118 6.60 -7.16 -12.23
N GLN A 119 6.14 -7.72 -13.37
CA GLN A 119 6.95 -8.61 -14.21
C GLN A 119 8.31 -7.97 -14.35
N LEU A 120 9.31 -8.46 -13.62
CA LEU A 120 10.65 -7.90 -13.65
C LEU A 120 11.50 -8.75 -14.58
N TYR A 121 11.95 -8.13 -15.61
CA TYR A 121 12.91 -8.71 -16.56
C TYR A 121 14.32 -8.47 -16.05
N ARG A 122 15.00 -9.54 -15.66
CA ARG A 122 16.37 -9.48 -15.12
C ARG A 122 17.38 -9.80 -16.20
N VAL A 123 18.40 -8.97 -16.30
CA VAL A 123 19.50 -9.16 -17.26
C VAL A 123 20.67 -9.77 -16.50
N ARG A 124 21.02 -11.04 -16.84
CA ARG A 124 22.05 -11.85 -16.18
C ARG A 124 22.79 -12.72 -17.22
N LYS A 125 23.94 -13.27 -16.85
CA LYS A 125 24.62 -14.29 -17.66
C LYS A 125 23.84 -15.61 -17.67
N SER A 126 23.31 -16.02 -16.52
CA SER A 126 22.38 -17.14 -16.37
C SER A 126 21.38 -16.84 -15.23
N TRP A 127 20.28 -17.58 -15.17
CA TRP A 127 19.30 -17.38 -14.08
C TRP A 127 19.89 -17.64 -12.69
N SER A 128 20.71 -18.67 -12.55
CA SER A 128 21.37 -19.07 -11.30
C SER A 128 22.47 -18.11 -10.85
N ASP A 129 23.06 -17.33 -11.79
CA ASP A 129 24.13 -16.37 -11.47
C ASP A 129 23.55 -15.01 -11.10
N ALA A 130 23.04 -14.90 -9.88
CA ALA A 130 22.48 -13.64 -9.36
C ALA A 130 23.51 -12.51 -9.28
N LYS A 131 24.81 -12.85 -9.12
CA LYS A 131 25.90 -11.85 -8.99
C LYS A 131 26.19 -11.16 -10.32
N SER A 132 25.89 -11.81 -11.45
CA SER A 132 26.07 -11.21 -12.78
C SER A 132 24.94 -10.23 -13.16
N GLN A 133 23.94 -10.01 -12.31
CA GLN A 133 22.80 -9.16 -12.65
C GLN A 133 23.23 -7.70 -12.89
N ILE A 134 23.01 -7.21 -14.10
CA ILE A 134 23.29 -5.82 -14.48
C ILE A 134 22.05 -4.91 -14.40
N GLY A 135 20.85 -5.49 -14.25
CA GLY A 135 19.64 -4.71 -14.07
C GLY A 135 18.38 -5.57 -13.92
N ALA A 136 17.32 -4.93 -13.41
CA ALA A 136 15.97 -5.45 -13.35
C ALA A 136 15.00 -4.36 -13.84
N PHE A 137 14.20 -4.68 -14.85
CA PHE A 137 13.38 -3.74 -15.59
C PHE A 137 11.91 -4.17 -15.58
N SER A 138 11.01 -3.21 -15.46
CA SER A 138 9.57 -3.47 -15.57
C SER A 138 9.08 -3.57 -17.03
N SER A 139 9.94 -3.24 -17.99
CA SER A 139 9.68 -3.32 -19.43
C SER A 139 10.68 -4.26 -20.09
N LEU A 140 10.17 -5.22 -20.90
CA LEU A 140 11.00 -6.12 -21.69
C LEU A 140 11.89 -5.37 -22.69
N GLU A 141 11.39 -4.31 -23.29
CA GLU A 141 12.14 -3.50 -24.25
C GLU A 141 13.35 -2.82 -23.59
N ASN A 142 13.17 -2.28 -22.38
CA ASN A 142 14.27 -1.68 -21.62
C ASN A 142 15.30 -2.75 -21.20
N ALA A 143 14.83 -3.94 -20.82
CA ALA A 143 15.72 -5.05 -20.51
C ALA A 143 16.52 -5.53 -21.72
N LYS A 144 15.89 -5.60 -22.91
CA LYS A 144 16.58 -5.92 -24.18
C LYS A 144 17.65 -4.89 -24.51
N LYS A 145 17.35 -3.60 -24.37
CA LYS A 145 18.32 -2.51 -24.61
C LYS A 145 19.52 -2.58 -23.67
N ALA A 146 19.33 -3.02 -22.45
CA ALA A 146 20.41 -3.18 -21.46
C ALA A 146 21.17 -4.51 -21.60
N CYS A 147 20.67 -5.44 -22.41
CA CYS A 147 21.27 -6.76 -22.56
C CYS A 147 22.55 -6.68 -23.41
N LYS A 148 23.68 -7.06 -22.82
CA LYS A 148 24.99 -7.08 -23.46
C LYS A 148 25.34 -8.50 -23.99
N ASN A 149 26.35 -8.60 -24.85
CA ASN A 149 26.87 -9.90 -25.29
C ASN A 149 27.23 -10.78 -24.08
N GLY A 150 26.85 -12.05 -24.13
CA GLY A 150 27.03 -13.00 -23.04
C GLY A 150 26.01 -12.91 -21.91
N TYR A 151 24.97 -12.06 -22.03
CA TYR A 151 23.86 -11.94 -21.11
C TYR A 151 22.55 -12.34 -21.76
N ALA A 152 21.56 -12.65 -20.94
CA ALA A 152 20.20 -12.94 -21.34
C ALA A 152 19.19 -12.21 -20.45
N VAL A 153 17.99 -12.01 -20.95
CA VAL A 153 16.88 -11.46 -20.18
C VAL A 153 16.01 -12.62 -19.70
N PHE A 154 15.73 -12.62 -18.40
CA PHE A 154 14.89 -13.62 -17.75
C PHE A 154 13.64 -12.95 -17.19
N ASP A 155 12.50 -13.61 -17.27
CA ASP A 155 11.27 -13.19 -16.60
C ASP A 155 11.33 -13.48 -15.09
N SER A 156 10.23 -13.18 -14.38
CA SER A 156 10.14 -13.38 -12.93
C SER A 156 10.21 -14.86 -12.53
N ASN A 157 9.94 -15.78 -13.45
CA ASN A 157 9.95 -17.22 -13.22
C ASN A 157 11.29 -17.87 -13.64
N GLY A 158 12.24 -17.07 -14.10
CA GLY A 158 13.53 -17.56 -14.56
C GLY A 158 13.55 -18.08 -16.00
N LYS A 159 12.45 -17.91 -16.73
CA LYS A 159 12.41 -18.26 -18.16
C LYS A 159 13.20 -17.22 -18.95
N GLN A 160 14.12 -17.69 -19.78
CA GLN A 160 14.84 -16.80 -20.72
C GLN A 160 13.87 -16.30 -21.79
N VAL A 161 13.74 -14.98 -21.91
CA VAL A 161 12.84 -14.32 -22.86
C VAL A 161 13.58 -13.54 -23.96
N TYR A 162 14.89 -13.37 -23.80
CA TYR A 162 15.74 -12.75 -24.79
C TYR A 162 17.23 -13.07 -24.53
N PRO A 163 18.09 -13.33 -25.60
CA PRO A 163 17.64 -13.67 -26.91
C PRO A 163 16.80 -14.95 -26.91
N ALA A 164 15.92 -15.11 -27.88
CA ALA A 164 15.13 -16.34 -28.01
C ALA A 164 16.08 -17.53 -28.13
N LYS A 165 15.86 -18.61 -27.38
CA LYS A 165 16.58 -19.88 -27.62
C LYS A 165 16.24 -20.30 -29.02
N LYS A 166 17.25 -20.53 -29.88
CA LYS A 166 17.05 -21.21 -31.16
C LYS A 166 16.45 -22.57 -30.84
N SER A 167 15.28 -22.87 -31.36
CA SER A 167 14.79 -24.24 -31.41
C SER A 167 15.80 -25.02 -32.28
N VAL A 168 16.40 -26.02 -31.67
CA VAL A 168 17.15 -27.03 -32.46
C VAL A 168 16.06 -27.93 -33.03
N ASP A 169 15.61 -27.59 -34.24
CA ASP A 169 14.80 -28.55 -35.00
C ASP A 169 15.70 -29.73 -35.31
N GLU A 170 15.25 -30.89 -34.89
CA GLU A 170 15.84 -32.19 -35.20
C GLU A 170 15.96 -32.36 -36.72
N VAL A 171 17.13 -32.75 -37.16
CA VAL A 171 17.38 -33.37 -38.48
C VAL A 171 17.16 -34.86 -38.33
#